data_9d357f64176ac41624e6a778b136dba3
#
_entry.id   9d357f64176ac41624e6a778b136dba3
#
_cell.length_a   1.000
_cell.length_b   1.000
_cell.length_c   1.000
_cell.angle_alpha   90.00
_cell.angle_beta   90.00
_cell.angle_gamma   90.00
#
_symmetry.space_group_name_H-M   'P 1'
#
loop_
_entity.id
_entity.type
_entity.pdbx_description
1 polymer ?
#
loop_
_entity_poly.entity_id
_entity_poly.type
_entity_poly.pdbx_seq_one_letter_code
_entity_poly.pdbx_strand_id
1 'polypeptide(L)'
;INFNVCCETSQGLSYARNRGIEEAKGDILVYVDDDATVNREYLSTIAQFFDRYPDAMAAGGAIYPVYETKEPKWMSKYTRELITAYKDEGRRVIRMTGSRFPSGGNAAYRREVFDRVGRFDPTLGRRGNLLISGEEKAIFYSMKKLDMPIYYLPSMILYHIIPQSKLTKQYFDNLTLSIGRS
;
A
#
# COMPACT_ATOMS: atom_id res chain seq x y z
N ILE A 1 1.65 20.90 -10.54
CA ILE A 1 1.20 20.04 -9.39
C ILE A 1 0.97 20.98 -8.22
N ASN A 2 -0.25 21.03 -7.70
CA ASN A 2 -0.53 21.75 -6.47
C ASN A 2 -0.07 20.86 -5.29
N PHE A 3 0.85 21.37 -4.49
CA PHE A 3 1.32 20.71 -3.29
C PHE A 3 0.62 21.31 -2.07
N ASN A 4 0.04 20.46 -1.22
CA ASN A 4 -0.61 20.86 0.01
C ASN A 4 -0.06 20.03 1.16
N VAL A 5 0.25 20.66 2.30
CA VAL A 5 0.73 20.00 3.51
C VAL A 5 -0.37 20.06 4.55
N CYS A 6 -0.79 18.89 5.04
CA CYS A 6 -1.78 18.76 6.10
C CYS A 6 -1.13 18.13 7.33
N CYS A 7 -1.39 18.70 8.49
CA CYS A 7 -0.95 18.14 9.76
C CYS A 7 -2.08 17.29 10.36
N GLU A 8 -1.79 16.02 10.69
CA GLU A 8 -2.65 15.15 11.47
C GLU A 8 -2.04 14.98 12.87
N THR A 9 -2.79 15.38 13.89
CA THR A 9 -2.33 15.36 15.29
C THR A 9 -2.53 14.01 15.97
N SER A 10 -3.44 13.19 15.46
CA SER A 10 -3.69 11.84 15.96
C SER A 10 -2.62 10.89 15.44
N GLN A 11 -1.85 10.28 16.32
CA GLN A 11 -0.78 9.37 15.93
C GLN A 11 -1.33 8.06 15.37
N GLY A 12 -0.95 7.70 14.13
CA GLY A 12 -1.27 6.42 13.49
C GLY A 12 -1.46 6.54 11.99
N LEU A 13 -1.07 5.48 11.26
CA LEU A 13 -1.12 5.44 9.79
C LEU A 13 -2.56 5.58 9.26
N SER A 14 -3.53 4.95 9.93
CA SER A 14 -4.94 5.04 9.55
C SER A 14 -5.48 6.47 9.68
N TYR A 15 -5.08 7.22 10.71
CA TYR A 15 -5.45 8.64 10.85
C TYR A 15 -4.89 9.47 9.70
N ALA A 16 -3.60 9.32 9.39
CA ALA A 16 -2.96 10.03 8.28
C ALA A 16 -3.64 9.71 6.93
N ARG A 17 -3.94 8.43 6.67
CA ARG A 17 -4.65 8.03 5.44
C ARG A 17 -6.07 8.58 5.38
N ASN A 18 -6.79 8.61 6.49
CA ASN A 18 -8.13 9.19 6.57
C ASN A 18 -8.10 10.70 6.33
N ARG A 19 -7.12 11.39 6.90
CA ARG A 19 -6.89 12.82 6.61
C ARG A 19 -6.62 13.04 5.12
N GLY A 20 -5.86 12.17 4.48
CA GLY A 20 -5.63 12.20 3.03
C GLY A 20 -6.92 12.07 2.22
N ILE A 21 -7.88 11.22 2.64
CA ILE A 21 -9.20 11.12 1.98
C ILE A 21 -9.96 12.44 2.08
N GLU A 22 -9.92 13.11 3.22
CA GLU A 22 -10.64 14.37 3.47
C GLU A 22 -10.09 15.53 2.65
N GLU A 23 -8.78 15.65 2.59
CA GLU A 23 -8.10 16.77 1.92
C GLU A 23 -7.98 16.60 0.40
N ALA A 24 -7.92 15.38 -0.09
CA ALA A 24 -7.80 15.11 -1.51
C ALA A 24 -9.07 15.57 -2.26
N LYS A 25 -8.90 16.13 -3.47
CA LYS A 25 -10.00 16.63 -4.32
C LYS A 25 -10.22 15.79 -5.58
N GLY A 26 -9.29 14.89 -5.91
CA GLY A 26 -9.37 14.06 -7.11
C GLY A 26 -10.34 12.89 -6.96
N ASP A 27 -10.77 12.32 -8.08
CA ASP A 27 -11.64 11.14 -8.14
C ASP A 27 -10.88 9.84 -7.86
N ILE A 28 -9.57 9.85 -8.08
CA ILE A 28 -8.66 8.75 -7.78
C ILE A 28 -7.72 9.17 -6.67
N LEU A 29 -7.72 8.42 -5.58
CA LEU A 29 -6.84 8.60 -4.43
C LEU A 29 -5.68 7.62 -4.51
N VAL A 30 -4.44 8.11 -4.52
CA VAL A 30 -3.24 7.31 -4.63
C VAL A 30 -2.43 7.45 -3.35
N TYR A 31 -2.08 6.30 -2.75
CA TYR A 31 -1.23 6.25 -1.56
C TYR A 31 0.17 5.79 -1.93
N VAL A 32 1.15 6.56 -1.50
CA VAL A 32 2.58 6.27 -1.60
C VAL A 32 3.21 6.56 -0.24
N ASP A 33 3.94 5.58 0.31
CA ASP A 33 4.64 5.76 1.57
C ASP A 33 5.84 6.73 1.41
N ASP A 34 6.25 7.41 2.48
CA ASP A 34 7.30 8.43 2.49
C ASP A 34 8.72 7.86 2.31
N ASP A 35 8.90 6.55 2.51
CA ASP A 35 10.12 5.81 2.26
C ASP A 35 10.13 5.14 0.86
N ALA A 36 9.41 5.71 -0.10
CA ALA A 36 9.29 5.17 -1.44
C ALA A 36 9.51 6.20 -2.55
N THR A 37 9.92 5.72 -3.72
CA THR A 37 9.99 6.50 -4.95
C THR A 37 9.21 5.81 -6.06
N VAL A 38 8.73 6.58 -7.02
CA VAL A 38 7.97 6.09 -8.16
C VAL A 38 8.57 6.58 -9.47
N ASN A 39 8.27 5.89 -10.58
CA ASN A 39 8.72 6.32 -11.88
C ASN A 39 7.98 7.59 -12.36
N ARG A 40 8.53 8.24 -13.38
CA ARG A 40 7.99 9.52 -13.90
C ARG A 40 6.57 9.38 -14.45
N GLU A 41 6.24 8.24 -15.01
CA GLU A 41 4.96 7.93 -15.65
C GLU A 41 3.92 7.38 -14.66
N TYR A 42 4.24 7.27 -13.37
CA TYR A 42 3.42 6.59 -12.37
C TYR A 42 1.97 7.11 -12.33
N LEU A 43 1.78 8.41 -12.17
CA LEU A 43 0.43 9.00 -12.09
C LEU A 43 -0.32 8.91 -13.42
N SER A 44 0.35 9.16 -14.55
CA SER A 44 -0.28 9.04 -15.88
C SER A 44 -0.67 7.60 -16.19
N THR A 45 0.13 6.62 -15.78
CA THR A 45 -0.18 5.20 -15.89
C THR A 45 -1.44 4.82 -15.10
N ILE A 46 -1.58 5.34 -13.89
CA ILE A 46 -2.76 5.10 -13.05
C ILE A 46 -4.00 5.74 -13.68
N ALA A 47 -3.91 6.99 -14.12
CA ALA A 47 -5.03 7.69 -14.75
C ALA A 47 -5.52 6.93 -16.00
N GLN A 48 -4.61 6.59 -16.93
CA GLN A 48 -4.94 5.80 -18.12
C GLN A 48 -5.53 4.43 -17.80
N PHE A 49 -5.07 3.81 -16.71
CA PHE A 49 -5.64 2.54 -16.28
C PHE A 49 -7.11 2.68 -15.87
N PHE A 50 -7.46 3.66 -15.02
CA PHE A 50 -8.84 3.86 -14.58
C PHE A 50 -9.76 4.34 -15.70
N ASP A 51 -9.24 5.04 -16.70
CA ASP A 51 -9.98 5.38 -17.93
C ASP A 51 -10.29 4.13 -18.76
N ARG A 52 -9.31 3.23 -18.91
CA ARG A 52 -9.44 2.00 -19.70
C ARG A 52 -10.27 0.91 -19.01
N TYR A 53 -10.26 0.89 -17.67
CA TYR A 53 -11.00 -0.07 -16.84
C TYR A 53 -12.01 0.66 -15.96
N PRO A 54 -13.15 1.10 -16.52
CA PRO A 54 -14.14 1.90 -15.78
C PRO A 54 -14.78 1.16 -14.62
N ASP A 55 -14.77 -0.19 -14.64
CA ASP A 55 -15.23 -1.06 -13.57
C ASP A 55 -14.23 -1.15 -12.40
N ALA A 56 -12.95 -0.79 -12.61
CA ALA A 56 -11.94 -0.88 -11.57
C ALA A 56 -12.24 0.09 -10.43
N MET A 57 -12.32 -0.44 -9.22
CA MET A 57 -12.55 0.34 -7.99
C MET A 57 -11.24 0.61 -7.24
N ALA A 58 -10.28 -0.29 -7.35
CA ALA A 58 -8.92 -0.10 -6.84
C ALA A 58 -7.90 -0.81 -7.71
N ALA A 59 -6.67 -0.32 -7.64
CA ALA A 59 -5.51 -0.95 -8.25
C ALA A 59 -4.30 -0.83 -7.32
N GLY A 60 -3.35 -1.72 -7.49
CA GLY A 60 -2.01 -1.59 -6.93
C GLY A 60 -1.01 -2.29 -7.83
N GLY A 61 0.26 -2.01 -7.63
CA GLY A 61 1.28 -2.43 -8.57
C GLY A 61 2.46 -3.17 -7.93
N ALA A 62 3.51 -3.27 -8.72
CA ALA A 62 4.75 -3.90 -8.31
C ALA A 62 5.49 -3.04 -7.26
N ILE A 63 6.14 -3.69 -6.31
CA ILE A 63 7.01 -3.08 -5.32
C ILE A 63 8.36 -3.76 -5.37
N TYR A 64 9.40 -2.98 -5.65
CA TYR A 64 10.77 -3.46 -5.67
C TYR A 64 11.58 -2.80 -4.55
N PRO A 65 12.32 -3.58 -3.74
CA PRO A 65 13.15 -3.01 -2.70
C PRO A 65 14.40 -2.33 -3.27
N VAL A 66 14.74 -1.18 -2.70
CA VAL A 66 16.02 -0.50 -2.89
C VAL A 66 16.73 -0.50 -1.56
N TYR A 67 17.76 -1.30 -1.43
CA TYR A 67 18.50 -1.45 -0.18
C TYR A 67 19.52 -0.32 -0.01
N GLU A 68 19.53 0.35 1.14
CA GLU A 68 20.62 1.29 1.49
C GLU A 68 21.98 0.59 1.59
N THR A 69 21.96 -0.71 1.95
CA THR A 69 23.14 -1.58 2.03
C THR A 69 22.89 -2.84 1.22
N LYS A 70 23.76 -3.84 1.31
CA LYS A 70 23.54 -5.13 0.63
C LYS A 70 22.43 -5.92 1.32
N GLU A 71 21.63 -6.61 0.52
CA GLU A 71 20.65 -7.59 1.03
C GLU A 71 21.36 -8.65 1.89
N PRO A 72 20.88 -8.90 3.12
CA PRO A 72 21.49 -9.89 4.00
C PRO A 72 21.38 -11.31 3.45
N LYS A 73 22.45 -12.12 3.58
CA LYS A 73 22.47 -13.51 3.11
C LYS A 73 21.44 -14.42 3.79
N TRP A 74 20.93 -14.05 4.98
CA TRP A 74 19.91 -14.81 5.68
C TRP A 74 18.49 -14.58 5.15
N MET A 75 18.31 -13.57 4.29
CA MET A 75 17.00 -13.20 3.78
C MET A 75 16.55 -14.19 2.70
N SER A 76 15.44 -14.87 2.95
CA SER A 76 14.74 -15.72 1.98
C SER A 76 13.71 -14.91 1.19
N LYS A 77 13.09 -15.50 0.17
CA LYS A 77 11.99 -14.85 -0.56
C LYS A 77 10.82 -14.45 0.36
N TYR A 78 10.51 -15.28 1.37
CA TYR A 78 9.41 -15.04 2.32
C TYR A 78 9.73 -13.90 3.29
N THR A 79 10.95 -13.88 3.85
CA THR A 79 11.38 -12.80 4.75
C THR A 79 11.51 -11.47 3.99
N ARG A 80 11.92 -11.53 2.70
CA ARG A 80 11.95 -10.35 1.83
C ARG A 80 10.57 -9.74 1.67
N GLU A 81 9.54 -10.52 1.31
CA GLU A 81 8.17 -10.02 1.17
C GLU A 81 7.68 -9.32 2.43
N LEU A 82 7.93 -9.89 3.61
CA LEU A 82 7.50 -9.33 4.89
C LEU A 82 8.23 -8.02 5.24
N ILE A 83 9.55 -7.96 5.03
CA ILE A 83 10.38 -6.79 5.40
C ILE A 83 10.22 -5.65 4.39
N THR A 84 10.17 -5.98 3.10
CA THR A 84 10.29 -5.00 2.03
C THR A 84 8.98 -4.70 1.31
N ALA A 85 7.90 -5.40 1.67
CA ALA A 85 6.64 -5.38 0.94
C ALA A 85 6.79 -5.76 -0.55
N TYR A 86 7.88 -6.49 -0.91
CA TYR A 86 8.11 -6.93 -2.28
C TYR A 86 6.86 -7.57 -2.87
N LYS A 87 6.49 -7.10 -4.04
CA LYS A 87 5.32 -7.60 -4.77
C LYS A 87 5.57 -7.56 -6.27
N ASP A 88 5.42 -8.69 -6.91
CA ASP A 88 5.42 -8.81 -8.36
C ASP A 88 4.50 -9.96 -8.77
N GLU A 89 3.37 -9.64 -9.38
CA GLU A 89 2.36 -10.60 -9.86
C GLU A 89 2.49 -10.84 -11.39
N GLY A 90 3.62 -10.42 -11.98
CA GLY A 90 3.92 -10.61 -13.39
C GLY A 90 3.60 -9.39 -14.26
N ARG A 91 3.57 -9.61 -15.60
CA ARG A 91 3.58 -8.53 -16.60
C ARG A 91 2.20 -8.16 -17.15
N ARG A 92 1.14 -8.76 -16.65
CA ARG A 92 -0.24 -8.53 -17.17
C ARG A 92 -1.08 -7.84 -16.11
N VAL A 93 -1.99 -6.98 -16.57
CA VAL A 93 -3.08 -6.51 -15.74
C VAL A 93 -3.97 -7.70 -15.40
N ILE A 94 -4.20 -7.93 -14.10
CA ILE A 94 -5.04 -9.03 -13.64
C ILE A 94 -6.02 -8.54 -12.58
N ARG A 95 -7.24 -9.08 -12.57
CA ARG A 95 -8.18 -8.89 -11.47
C ARG A 95 -7.71 -9.71 -10.27
N MET A 96 -7.57 -9.07 -9.12
CA MET A 96 -7.15 -9.71 -7.87
C MET A 96 -8.34 -10.38 -7.18
N THR A 97 -8.31 -11.69 -7.11
CA THR A 97 -9.34 -12.54 -6.50
C THR A 97 -8.79 -13.32 -5.32
N GLY A 98 -9.65 -13.98 -4.55
CA GLY A 98 -9.26 -14.77 -3.38
C GLY A 98 -8.59 -13.91 -2.31
N SER A 99 -7.42 -14.30 -1.83
CA SER A 99 -6.65 -13.59 -0.80
C SER A 99 -5.71 -12.49 -1.34
N ARG A 100 -5.66 -12.28 -2.67
CA ARG A 100 -4.78 -11.28 -3.26
C ARG A 100 -5.35 -9.88 -3.07
N PHE A 101 -4.51 -8.93 -2.70
CA PHE A 101 -4.82 -7.49 -2.62
C PHE A 101 -3.53 -6.67 -2.79
N PRO A 102 -3.64 -5.37 -3.15
CA PRO A 102 -2.50 -4.45 -3.21
C PRO A 102 -1.83 -4.27 -1.86
N SER A 103 -0.61 -3.74 -1.86
CA SER A 103 0.00 -3.18 -0.65
C SER A 103 -0.51 -1.75 -0.44
N GLY A 104 -0.77 -1.38 0.82
CA GLY A 104 -1.29 -0.08 1.19
C GLY A 104 -0.40 1.10 0.77
N GLY A 105 0.92 0.90 0.71
CA GLY A 105 1.89 1.92 0.27
C GLY A 105 2.02 2.04 -1.26
N ASN A 106 1.33 1.18 -2.04
CA ASN A 106 1.27 1.25 -3.50
C ASN A 106 -0.15 0.91 -3.98
N ALA A 107 -1.11 1.73 -3.61
CA ALA A 107 -2.53 1.51 -3.88
C ALA A 107 -3.22 2.77 -4.39
N ALA A 108 -4.10 2.58 -5.37
CA ALA A 108 -4.97 3.61 -5.91
C ALA A 108 -6.43 3.17 -5.79
N TYR A 109 -7.31 4.09 -5.43
CA TYR A 109 -8.73 3.83 -5.20
C TYR A 109 -9.58 4.88 -5.91
N ARG A 110 -10.74 4.50 -6.48
CA ARG A 110 -11.78 5.49 -6.72
C ARG A 110 -12.28 6.03 -5.38
N ARG A 111 -12.54 7.33 -5.31
CA ARG A 111 -13.02 7.99 -4.09
C ARG A 111 -14.27 7.33 -3.53
N GLU A 112 -15.21 6.95 -4.40
CA GLU A 112 -16.47 6.28 -4.04
C GLU A 112 -16.29 4.96 -3.27
N VAL A 113 -15.10 4.33 -3.30
CA VAL A 113 -14.79 3.18 -2.45
C VAL A 113 -15.01 3.54 -0.99
N PHE A 114 -14.49 4.70 -0.56
CA PHE A 114 -14.56 5.13 0.84
C PHE A 114 -15.97 5.60 1.27
N ASP A 115 -16.81 5.95 0.31
CA ASP A 115 -18.23 6.21 0.57
C ASP A 115 -19.02 4.92 0.84
N ARG A 116 -18.57 3.79 0.26
CA ARG A 116 -19.25 2.49 0.35
C ARG A 116 -18.70 1.56 1.42
N VAL A 117 -17.38 1.53 1.63
CA VAL A 117 -16.72 0.62 2.60
C VAL A 117 -16.32 1.32 3.90
N GLY A 118 -16.37 2.66 3.95
CA GLY A 118 -15.93 3.45 5.10
C GLY A 118 -14.43 3.78 5.04
N ARG A 119 -13.91 4.27 6.15
CA ARG A 119 -12.56 4.76 6.34
C ARG A 119 -11.62 3.66 6.86
N PHE A 120 -10.31 3.95 6.86
CA PHE A 120 -9.32 3.09 7.54
C PHE A 120 -9.61 3.06 9.05
N ASP A 121 -9.61 1.85 9.63
CA ASP A 121 -9.84 1.67 11.06
C ASP A 121 -8.63 2.16 11.88
N PRO A 122 -8.79 3.16 12.77
CA PRO A 122 -7.68 3.67 13.58
C PRO A 122 -7.14 2.68 14.63
N THR A 123 -7.84 1.58 14.89
CA THR A 123 -7.34 0.51 15.77
C THR A 123 -6.33 -0.40 15.05
N LEU A 124 -6.29 -0.33 13.72
CA LEU A 124 -5.38 -1.06 12.85
C LEU A 124 -4.32 -0.11 12.27
N GLY A 125 -3.23 -0.69 11.77
CA GLY A 125 -2.13 0.06 11.19
C GLY A 125 -1.03 0.47 12.19
N ARG A 126 0.10 0.89 11.66
CA ARG A 126 1.26 1.30 12.48
C ARG A 126 0.95 2.50 13.34
N ARG A 127 1.35 2.43 14.63
CA ARG A 127 1.15 3.51 15.60
C ARG A 127 2.35 3.60 16.55
N GLY A 128 3.15 4.64 16.41
CA GLY A 128 4.40 4.78 17.16
C GLY A 128 5.32 3.57 16.96
N ASN A 129 5.69 2.90 18.04
CA ASN A 129 6.54 1.70 18.00
C ASN A 129 5.75 0.38 17.75
N LEU A 130 4.43 0.46 17.63
CA LEU A 130 3.59 -0.72 17.36
C LEU A 130 3.56 -1.00 15.86
N LEU A 131 4.03 -2.18 15.45
CA LEU A 131 4.05 -2.65 14.07
C LEU A 131 2.74 -3.40 13.70
N ILE A 132 1.61 -2.99 14.28
CA ILE A 132 0.29 -3.51 13.94
C ILE A 132 0.02 -3.21 12.46
N SER A 133 -0.61 -4.13 11.77
CA SER A 133 -0.96 -4.01 10.35
C SER A 133 -2.43 -4.37 10.14
N GLY A 134 -2.90 -4.30 8.90
CA GLY A 134 -4.21 -4.82 8.53
C GLY A 134 -5.23 -3.75 8.14
N GLU A 135 -4.91 -2.46 8.28
CA GLU A 135 -5.80 -1.36 7.93
C GLU A 135 -6.20 -1.38 6.44
N GLU A 136 -5.22 -1.61 5.55
CA GLU A 136 -5.50 -1.75 4.11
C GLU A 136 -6.21 -3.06 3.78
N LYS A 137 -5.88 -4.15 4.49
CA LYS A 137 -6.54 -5.45 4.32
C LYS A 137 -8.02 -5.35 4.65
N ALA A 138 -8.38 -4.65 5.73
CA ALA A 138 -9.77 -4.45 6.13
C ALA A 138 -10.57 -3.75 5.02
N ILE A 139 -10.01 -2.70 4.40
CA ILE A 139 -10.62 -2.02 3.25
C ILE A 139 -10.79 -3.01 2.08
N PHE A 140 -9.73 -3.73 1.68
CA PHE A 140 -9.82 -4.66 0.56
C PHE A 140 -10.78 -5.83 0.81
N TYR A 141 -10.88 -6.35 2.03
CA TYR A 141 -11.88 -7.36 2.37
C TYR A 141 -13.30 -6.81 2.30
N SER A 142 -13.54 -5.57 2.75
CA SER A 142 -14.84 -4.91 2.63
C SER A 142 -15.20 -4.68 1.15
N MET A 143 -14.25 -4.26 0.33
CA MET A 143 -14.43 -4.14 -1.12
C MET A 143 -14.81 -5.48 -1.76
N LYS A 144 -14.13 -6.57 -1.41
CA LYS A 144 -14.43 -7.91 -1.94
C LYS A 144 -15.81 -8.42 -1.53
N LYS A 145 -16.26 -8.15 -0.31
CA LYS A 145 -17.63 -8.47 0.14
C LYS A 145 -18.71 -7.76 -0.67
N LEU A 146 -18.38 -6.61 -1.26
CA LEU A 146 -19.25 -5.83 -2.13
C LEU A 146 -18.97 -6.05 -3.63
N ASP A 147 -18.23 -7.12 -3.98
CA ASP A 147 -17.82 -7.46 -5.35
C ASP A 147 -17.14 -6.32 -6.14
N MET A 148 -16.52 -5.38 -5.43
CA MET A 148 -15.77 -4.28 -6.04
C MET A 148 -14.50 -4.79 -6.71
N PRO A 149 -14.29 -4.55 -8.03
CA PRO A 149 -13.11 -5.03 -8.73
C PRO A 149 -11.81 -4.36 -8.27
N ILE A 150 -10.83 -5.18 -7.92
CA ILE A 150 -9.48 -4.77 -7.53
C ILE A 150 -8.51 -5.36 -8.55
N TYR A 151 -7.57 -4.56 -9.04
CA TYR A 151 -6.64 -4.97 -10.07
C TYR A 151 -5.17 -4.86 -9.64
N TYR A 152 -4.35 -5.74 -10.21
CA TYR A 152 -2.90 -5.55 -10.25
C TYR A 152 -2.52 -4.88 -11.57
N LEU A 153 -1.78 -3.77 -11.47
CA LEU A 153 -1.29 -2.98 -12.59
C LEU A 153 0.24 -3.04 -12.60
N PRO A 154 0.86 -3.86 -13.47
CA PRO A 154 2.31 -4.09 -13.43
C PRO A 154 3.16 -2.85 -13.70
N SER A 155 2.62 -1.87 -14.43
CA SER A 155 3.29 -0.59 -14.72
C SER A 155 3.18 0.45 -13.60
N MET A 156 2.39 0.20 -12.57
CA MET A 156 2.33 0.98 -11.33
C MET A 156 3.48 0.54 -10.41
N ILE A 157 4.70 1.00 -10.71
CA ILE A 157 5.92 0.54 -10.04
C ILE A 157 6.33 1.51 -8.94
N LEU A 158 6.55 0.95 -7.76
CA LEU A 158 7.08 1.63 -6.59
C LEU A 158 8.41 1.00 -6.17
N TYR A 159 9.38 1.84 -5.83
CA TYR A 159 10.68 1.45 -5.28
C TYR A 159 10.72 1.81 -3.79
N HIS A 160 10.68 0.79 -2.93
CA HIS A 160 10.66 0.96 -1.47
C HIS A 160 12.09 1.00 -0.94
N ILE A 161 12.48 2.08 -0.30
CA ILE A 161 13.81 2.29 0.29
C ILE A 161 13.88 1.52 1.61
N ILE A 162 14.81 0.58 1.70
CA ILE A 162 14.96 -0.29 2.88
C ILE A 162 16.20 0.13 3.66
N PRO A 163 16.05 0.82 4.80
CA PRO A 163 17.17 1.24 5.61
C PRO A 163 17.85 0.04 6.29
N GLN A 164 19.14 0.20 6.59
CA GLN A 164 19.93 -0.84 7.24
C GLN A 164 19.30 -1.36 8.54
N SER A 165 18.62 -0.51 9.28
CA SER A 165 17.94 -0.86 10.53
C SER A 165 16.84 -1.92 10.37
N LYS A 166 16.17 -1.96 9.21
CA LYS A 166 15.16 -2.98 8.87
C LYS A 166 15.79 -4.32 8.43
N LEU A 167 17.10 -4.36 8.14
CA LEU A 167 17.80 -5.52 7.59
C LEU A 167 18.45 -6.39 8.68
N THR A 168 17.85 -6.46 9.86
CA THR A 168 18.34 -7.25 11.00
C THR A 168 17.35 -8.37 11.37
N LYS A 169 17.87 -9.49 11.89
CA LYS A 169 17.02 -10.57 12.39
C LYS A 169 16.09 -10.09 13.52
N GLN A 170 16.61 -9.23 14.40
CA GLN A 170 15.83 -8.62 15.48
C GLN A 170 14.62 -7.83 14.97
N TYR A 171 14.80 -7.05 13.89
CA TYR A 171 13.66 -6.35 13.27
C TYR A 171 12.64 -7.33 12.70
N PHE A 172 13.11 -8.38 12.02
CA PHE A 172 12.24 -9.42 11.47
C PHE A 172 11.42 -10.13 12.57
N ASP A 173 12.07 -10.51 13.67
CA ASP A 173 11.39 -11.17 14.81
C ASP A 173 10.33 -10.25 15.43
N ASN A 174 10.65 -8.98 15.64
CA ASN A 174 9.70 -7.98 16.15
C ASN A 174 8.51 -7.77 15.19
N LEU A 175 8.79 -7.70 13.87
CA LEU A 175 7.77 -7.55 12.85
C LEU A 175 6.80 -8.74 12.82
N THR A 176 7.32 -9.96 12.81
CA THR A 176 6.51 -11.18 12.76
C THR A 176 5.67 -11.36 14.01
N LEU A 177 6.22 -11.08 15.19
CA LEU A 177 5.46 -11.08 16.46
C LEU A 177 4.32 -10.05 16.44
N SER A 178 4.57 -8.87 15.88
CA SER A 178 3.55 -7.81 15.78
C SER A 178 2.44 -8.16 14.78
N ILE A 179 2.80 -8.73 13.62
CA ILE A 179 1.82 -9.22 12.63
C ILE A 179 0.96 -10.35 13.22
N GLY A 180 1.54 -11.25 14.01
CA GLY A 180 0.79 -12.33 14.65
C GLY A 180 -0.19 -11.88 15.74
N ARG A 181 -0.10 -10.62 16.18
CA ARG A 181 -1.01 -9.99 17.15
C ARG A 181 -2.09 -9.12 16.49
N SER A 182 -1.98 -8.87 15.18
CA SER A 182 -2.96 -8.12 14.37
C SER A 182 -4.02 -9.06 13.82
#